data_cfff091b70b740410659d01dd7a1917a
#
_entry.id   cfff091b70b740410659d01dd7a1917a
#
_cell.length_a   1.000
_cell.length_b   1.000
_cell.length_c   1.000
_cell.angle_alpha   90.00
_cell.angle_beta   90.00
_cell.angle_gamma   90.00
#
_symmetry.space_group_name_H-M   'P 1'
#
loop_
_entity.id
_entity.type
_entity.pdbx_description
1 polymer ?
#
loop_
_entity_poly.entity_id
_entity_poly.type
_entity_poly.pdbx_seq_one_letter_code
_entity_poly.pdbx_strand_id
1 'polypeptide(L)'
;MAGYRKLSRTADQRKALLRSQVTSLLYYGKIKTTEAKAKEIRKIAEGMIAMAVREMDNYEEVTVKAKVARKDKDGKRVKEIDTTKKGNAIVYEEVDGKKVAKHVEGKKVTVYDEVEKTIKKDKPSRLHARRQMLKYLYPVKEAAAEGKKKDVKEVDMVAKLFDEIAPKYADRQGGYTRIIKIGPRKGDAAMEVVLELV
;
A
#
# COMPACT_ATOMS: atom_id res chain seq x y z
N MET A 1 4.24 -37.10 -1.91
CA MET A 1 3.42 -36.45 -0.86
C MET A 1 3.48 -34.92 -1.00
N ALA A 2 2.37 -34.21 -0.80
CA ALA A 2 2.38 -32.74 -0.88
C ALA A 2 3.22 -32.16 0.28
N GLY A 3 4.26 -31.41 -0.03
CA GLY A 3 5.17 -30.81 0.96
C GLY A 3 4.58 -29.66 1.79
N TYR A 4 3.22 -29.49 1.79
CA TYR A 4 2.50 -28.43 2.48
C TYR A 4 1.19 -28.92 3.11
N ARG A 5 0.71 -28.24 4.12
CA ARG A 5 -0.56 -28.56 4.81
C ARG A 5 -1.76 -28.07 4.00
N LYS A 6 -2.74 -28.92 3.80
CA LYS A 6 -4.01 -28.55 3.12
C LYS A 6 -4.89 -27.61 3.95
N LEU A 7 -4.75 -27.58 5.28
CA LEU A 7 -5.53 -26.79 6.24
C LEU A 7 -7.04 -27.01 6.15
N SER A 8 -7.46 -28.24 5.74
CA SER A 8 -8.86 -28.62 5.53
C SER A 8 -9.62 -27.68 4.59
N ARG A 9 -8.96 -27.18 3.53
CA ARG A 9 -9.51 -26.21 2.58
C ARG A 9 -9.19 -26.61 1.15
N THR A 10 -10.04 -26.16 0.22
CA THR A 10 -9.74 -26.24 -1.22
C THR A 10 -8.50 -25.42 -1.55
N ALA A 11 -7.87 -25.66 -2.70
CA ALA A 11 -6.65 -24.97 -3.11
C ALA A 11 -6.81 -23.44 -3.11
N ASP A 12 -7.94 -22.95 -3.64
CA ASP A 12 -8.23 -21.50 -3.74
C ASP A 12 -8.48 -20.88 -2.36
N GLN A 13 -9.28 -21.54 -1.52
CA GLN A 13 -9.53 -21.08 -0.15
C GLN A 13 -8.24 -21.07 0.69
N ARG A 14 -7.39 -22.10 0.52
CA ARG A 14 -6.09 -22.14 1.19
C ARG A 14 -5.21 -20.98 0.75
N LYS A 15 -5.14 -20.73 -0.57
CA LYS A 15 -4.36 -19.60 -1.13
C LYS A 15 -4.86 -18.25 -0.60
N ALA A 16 -6.17 -18.04 -0.59
CA ALA A 16 -6.77 -16.81 -0.07
C ALA A 16 -6.47 -16.61 1.43
N LEU A 17 -6.60 -17.67 2.25
CA LEU A 17 -6.28 -17.64 3.68
C LEU A 17 -4.81 -17.25 3.93
N LEU A 18 -3.87 -17.90 3.23
CA LEU A 18 -2.45 -17.63 3.43
C LEU A 18 -2.08 -16.23 2.97
N ARG A 19 -2.61 -15.76 1.84
CA ARG A 19 -2.41 -14.39 1.35
C ARG A 19 -2.89 -13.36 2.35
N SER A 20 -4.12 -13.53 2.87
CA SER A 20 -4.69 -12.61 3.86
C SER A 20 -3.82 -12.55 5.13
N GLN A 21 -3.44 -13.71 5.68
CA GLN A 21 -2.65 -13.73 6.92
C GLN A 21 -1.22 -13.24 6.75
N VAL A 22 -0.59 -13.50 5.60
CA VAL A 22 0.74 -12.94 5.29
C VAL A 22 0.66 -11.42 5.15
N THR A 23 -0.34 -10.89 4.45
CA THR A 23 -0.56 -9.44 4.35
C THR A 23 -0.76 -8.82 5.72
N SER A 24 -1.59 -9.43 6.58
CA SER A 24 -1.80 -8.96 7.95
C SER A 24 -0.53 -9.00 8.80
N LEU A 25 0.29 -10.05 8.69
CA LEU A 25 1.56 -10.15 9.41
C LEU A 25 2.51 -9.02 9.02
N LEU A 26 2.69 -8.79 7.73
CA LEU A 26 3.61 -7.75 7.24
C LEU A 26 3.07 -6.33 7.50
N TYR A 27 1.76 -6.17 7.57
CA TYR A 27 1.16 -4.88 7.88
C TYR A 27 1.24 -4.51 9.35
N TYR A 28 0.84 -5.43 10.25
CA TYR A 28 0.77 -5.20 11.70
C TYR A 28 2.05 -5.59 12.46
N GLY A 29 2.96 -6.33 11.83
CA GLY A 29 4.15 -6.87 12.47
C GLY A 29 3.91 -8.13 13.32
N LYS A 30 2.68 -8.38 13.77
CA LYS A 30 2.30 -9.57 14.58
C LYS A 30 0.86 -9.98 14.31
N ILE A 31 0.59 -11.28 14.36
CA ILE A 31 -0.76 -11.86 14.26
C ILE A 31 -0.96 -13.01 15.25
N LYS A 32 -2.18 -13.15 15.75
CA LYS A 32 -2.61 -14.33 16.55
C LYS A 32 -3.29 -15.33 15.61
N THR A 33 -2.81 -16.58 15.59
CA THR A 33 -3.34 -17.62 14.72
C THR A 33 -3.07 -19.02 15.29
N THR A 34 -3.46 -20.08 14.59
CA THR A 34 -3.14 -21.45 15.00
C THR A 34 -1.73 -21.87 14.56
N GLU A 35 -1.07 -22.75 15.32
CA GLU A 35 0.30 -23.21 15.03
C GLU A 35 0.46 -23.76 13.60
N ALA A 36 -0.56 -24.53 13.15
CA ALA A 36 -0.54 -25.11 11.80
C ALA A 36 -0.50 -24.03 10.70
N LYS A 37 -1.28 -22.94 10.86
CA LYS A 37 -1.28 -21.81 9.93
C LYS A 37 0.01 -21.01 10.04
N ALA A 38 0.49 -20.72 11.26
CA ALA A 38 1.72 -19.98 11.49
C ALA A 38 2.92 -20.62 10.79
N LYS A 39 3.05 -21.96 10.86
CA LYS A 39 4.14 -22.70 10.17
C LYS A 39 4.11 -22.54 8.64
N GLU A 40 2.93 -22.47 8.02
CA GLU A 40 2.80 -22.25 6.58
C GLU A 40 3.06 -20.77 6.19
N ILE A 41 2.54 -19.82 6.98
CA ILE A 41 2.70 -18.38 6.77
C ILE A 41 4.17 -17.98 6.88
N ARG A 42 4.87 -18.52 7.89
CA ARG A 42 6.29 -18.27 8.15
C ARG A 42 7.13 -18.44 6.90
N LYS A 43 6.99 -19.57 6.19
CA LYS A 43 7.75 -19.88 4.98
C LYS A 43 7.58 -18.82 3.89
N ILE A 44 6.33 -18.37 3.70
CA ILE A 44 5.99 -17.39 2.66
C ILE A 44 6.51 -16.01 3.06
N ALA A 45 6.27 -15.58 4.30
CA ALA A 45 6.69 -14.28 4.80
C ALA A 45 8.22 -14.14 4.81
N GLU A 46 8.94 -15.14 5.31
CA GLU A 46 10.40 -15.15 5.33
C GLU A 46 10.99 -15.10 3.91
N GLY A 47 10.40 -15.83 2.95
CA GLY A 47 10.82 -15.76 1.55
C GLY A 47 10.62 -14.37 0.93
N MET A 48 9.54 -13.67 1.28
CA MET A 48 9.31 -12.29 0.81
C MET A 48 10.26 -11.29 1.45
N ILE A 49 10.51 -11.40 2.76
CA ILE A 49 11.47 -10.53 3.46
C ILE A 49 12.88 -10.74 2.89
N ALA A 50 13.31 -11.99 2.68
CA ALA A 50 14.61 -12.30 2.07
C ALA A 50 14.76 -11.72 0.66
N MET A 51 13.70 -11.78 -0.18
CA MET A 51 13.69 -11.10 -1.48
C MET A 51 13.80 -9.59 -1.34
N ALA A 52 13.08 -9.01 -0.38
CA ALA A 52 13.09 -7.57 -0.15
C ALA A 52 14.47 -7.09 0.30
N VAL A 53 15.11 -7.77 1.25
CA VAL A 53 16.48 -7.48 1.73
C VAL A 53 17.48 -7.53 0.61
N ARG A 54 17.41 -8.54 -0.27
CA ARG A 54 18.34 -8.70 -1.39
C ARG A 54 18.22 -7.59 -2.43
N GLU A 55 17.01 -7.09 -2.67
CA GLU A 55 16.73 -6.19 -3.78
C GLU A 55 16.42 -4.74 -3.34
N MET A 56 16.53 -4.42 -2.04
CA MET A 56 16.13 -3.10 -1.50
C MET A 56 16.87 -1.93 -2.16
N ASP A 57 18.17 -2.10 -2.46
CA ASP A 57 19.02 -1.04 -3.02
C ASP A 57 19.13 -1.10 -4.55
N ASN A 58 18.45 -2.06 -5.20
CA ASN A 58 18.56 -2.28 -6.63
C ASN A 58 17.58 -1.40 -7.43
N TYR A 59 17.72 -0.08 -7.28
CA TYR A 59 16.93 0.93 -8.00
C TYR A 59 17.84 2.01 -8.59
N GLU A 60 17.26 2.85 -9.45
CA GLU A 60 17.87 4.05 -10.01
C GLU A 60 17.01 5.25 -9.62
N GLU A 61 17.65 6.35 -9.25
CA GLU A 61 16.95 7.61 -9.04
C GLU A 61 16.84 8.35 -10.38
N VAL A 62 15.60 8.60 -10.80
CA VAL A 62 15.31 9.28 -12.06
C VAL A 62 14.47 10.51 -11.77
N THR A 63 14.91 11.65 -12.29
CA THR A 63 14.12 12.89 -12.24
C THR A 63 13.07 12.85 -13.36
N VAL A 64 11.81 12.99 -12.99
CA VAL A 64 10.67 13.00 -13.92
C VAL A 64 9.89 14.30 -13.76
N LYS A 65 9.55 14.93 -14.87
CA LYS A 65 8.65 16.08 -14.87
C LYS A 65 7.23 15.61 -14.56
N ALA A 66 6.73 15.96 -13.40
CA ALA A 66 5.38 15.63 -12.96
C ALA A 66 4.49 16.88 -13.03
N LYS A 67 3.28 16.74 -13.59
CA LYS A 67 2.27 17.80 -13.57
C LYS A 67 1.57 17.78 -12.22
N VAL A 68 1.81 18.82 -11.42
CA VAL A 68 1.19 18.98 -10.11
C VAL A 68 0.16 20.09 -10.18
N ALA A 69 -1.07 19.83 -9.71
CA ALA A 69 -2.12 20.83 -9.70
C ALA A 69 -1.69 22.02 -8.79
N ARG A 70 -1.67 23.24 -9.34
CA ARG A 70 -1.40 24.47 -8.60
C ARG A 70 -2.43 24.63 -7.49
N LYS A 71 -1.94 24.88 -6.27
CA LYS A 71 -2.78 25.13 -5.10
C LYS A 71 -2.66 26.58 -4.69
N ASP A 72 -3.78 27.16 -4.28
CA ASP A 72 -3.86 28.47 -3.68
C ASP A 72 -3.37 28.44 -2.20
N LYS A 73 -3.23 29.61 -1.56
CA LYS A 73 -2.84 29.74 -0.15
C LYS A 73 -3.71 28.92 0.80
N ASP A 74 -4.98 28.72 0.45
CA ASP A 74 -5.96 27.91 1.20
C ASP A 74 -5.90 26.41 0.85
N GLY A 75 -4.92 25.95 0.07
CA GLY A 75 -4.78 24.54 -0.34
C GLY A 75 -5.77 24.08 -1.42
N LYS A 76 -6.63 24.97 -1.93
CA LYS A 76 -7.59 24.68 -3.00
C LYS A 76 -6.88 24.67 -4.35
N ARG A 77 -7.36 23.81 -5.28
CA ARG A 77 -6.82 23.75 -6.64
C ARG A 77 -7.20 25.01 -7.42
N VAL A 78 -6.20 25.69 -7.97
CA VAL A 78 -6.43 26.83 -8.87
C VAL A 78 -7.02 26.33 -10.19
N LYS A 79 -8.10 26.99 -10.64
CA LYS A 79 -8.79 26.68 -11.89
C LYS A 79 -8.88 27.94 -12.73
N GLU A 80 -8.49 27.84 -13.98
CA GLU A 80 -8.65 28.88 -15.00
C GLU A 80 -9.75 28.51 -15.98
N ILE A 81 -10.32 29.52 -16.66
CA ILE A 81 -11.36 29.30 -17.66
C ILE A 81 -10.68 29.14 -19.01
N ASP A 82 -10.82 27.97 -19.59
CA ASP A 82 -10.35 27.68 -20.93
C ASP A 82 -11.48 27.98 -21.92
N THR A 83 -11.38 29.10 -22.61
CA THR A 83 -12.37 29.59 -23.60
C THR A 83 -12.37 28.77 -24.89
N THR A 84 -11.33 27.95 -25.12
CA THR A 84 -11.28 27.07 -26.28
C THR A 84 -12.20 25.87 -26.16
N LYS A 85 -12.62 25.53 -24.91
CA LYS A 85 -13.49 24.41 -24.62
C LYS A 85 -14.93 24.87 -24.46
N LYS A 86 -15.85 24.30 -25.24
CA LYS A 86 -17.28 24.58 -25.15
C LYS A 86 -17.83 24.27 -23.77
N GLY A 87 -18.48 25.23 -23.14
CA GLY A 87 -19.13 25.11 -21.83
C GLY A 87 -19.40 26.49 -21.23
N ASN A 88 -20.27 26.55 -20.22
CA ASN A 88 -20.54 27.75 -19.46
C ASN A 88 -19.93 27.60 -18.05
N ALA A 89 -18.89 28.38 -17.78
CA ALA A 89 -18.28 28.41 -16.47
C ALA A 89 -18.96 29.49 -15.61
N ILE A 90 -19.29 29.15 -14.35
CA ILE A 90 -19.82 30.11 -13.40
C ILE A 90 -18.64 30.69 -12.60
N VAL A 91 -18.47 32.00 -12.66
CA VAL A 91 -17.50 32.76 -11.86
C VAL A 91 -18.28 33.61 -10.87
N TYR A 92 -17.80 33.69 -9.65
CA TYR A 92 -18.38 34.55 -8.63
C TYR A 92 -17.53 35.83 -8.52
N GLU A 93 -18.11 36.97 -8.82
CA GLU A 93 -17.53 38.29 -8.59
C GLU A 93 -18.14 38.88 -7.32
N GLU A 94 -17.33 39.52 -6.48
CA GLU A 94 -17.84 40.30 -5.35
C GLU A 94 -18.21 41.70 -5.81
N VAL A 95 -19.51 41.99 -5.80
CA VAL A 95 -20.08 43.34 -6.04
C VAL A 95 -20.80 43.73 -4.78
N ASP A 96 -20.41 44.85 -4.18
CA ASP A 96 -21.00 45.39 -2.93
C ASP A 96 -21.08 44.38 -1.75
N GLY A 97 -19.99 43.58 -1.57
CA GLY A 97 -19.90 42.55 -0.53
C GLY A 97 -20.77 41.31 -0.75
N LYS A 98 -21.42 41.18 -1.90
CA LYS A 98 -22.24 40.02 -2.27
C LYS A 98 -21.61 39.28 -3.43
N LYS A 99 -21.56 37.95 -3.35
CA LYS A 99 -21.07 37.08 -4.46
C LYS A 99 -22.14 36.96 -5.52
N VAL A 100 -21.92 37.59 -6.66
CA VAL A 100 -22.80 37.50 -7.82
C VAL A 100 -22.23 36.48 -8.82
N ALA A 101 -23.08 35.57 -9.27
CA ALA A 101 -22.69 34.56 -10.24
C ALA A 101 -22.70 35.15 -11.67
N LYS A 102 -21.56 35.11 -12.36
CA LYS A 102 -21.43 35.54 -13.77
C LYS A 102 -21.16 34.29 -14.63
N HIS A 103 -21.92 34.17 -15.69
CA HIS A 103 -21.69 33.13 -16.68
C HIS A 103 -20.66 33.59 -17.70
N VAL A 104 -19.58 32.82 -17.85
CA VAL A 104 -18.52 33.08 -18.84
C VAL A 104 -18.40 31.86 -19.76
N GLU A 105 -18.32 32.11 -21.06
CA GLU A 105 -18.08 31.04 -22.03
C GLU A 105 -16.73 30.38 -21.77
N GLY A 106 -16.71 29.04 -21.72
CA GLY A 106 -15.53 28.27 -21.45
C GLY A 106 -15.72 27.22 -20.35
N LYS A 107 -14.74 26.38 -20.15
CA LYS A 107 -14.74 25.33 -19.12
C LYS A 107 -13.67 25.59 -18.08
N LYS A 108 -14.01 25.44 -16.78
CA LYS A 108 -13.01 25.53 -15.70
C LYS A 108 -12.04 24.35 -15.79
N VAL A 109 -10.77 24.63 -16.03
CA VAL A 109 -9.68 23.64 -16.12
C VAL A 109 -8.71 23.88 -14.98
N THR A 110 -8.24 22.80 -14.35
CA THR A 110 -7.22 22.89 -13.31
C THR A 110 -5.87 23.26 -13.93
N VAL A 111 -5.20 24.24 -13.38
CA VAL A 111 -3.85 24.65 -13.79
C VAL A 111 -2.85 23.68 -13.18
N TYR A 112 -1.89 23.22 -13.99
CA TYR A 112 -0.82 22.33 -13.56
C TYR A 112 0.53 23.01 -13.76
N ASP A 113 1.37 22.93 -12.75
CA ASP A 113 2.78 23.30 -12.84
C ASP A 113 3.62 22.05 -13.12
N GLU A 114 4.63 22.19 -13.96
CA GLU A 114 5.61 21.12 -14.16
C GLU A 114 6.67 21.23 -13.07
N VAL A 115 6.71 20.21 -12.21
CA VAL A 115 7.67 20.12 -11.11
C VAL A 115 8.55 18.89 -11.33
N GLU A 116 9.85 19.06 -11.20
CA GLU A 116 10.78 17.93 -11.23
C GLU A 116 10.66 17.14 -9.93
N LYS A 117 10.37 15.85 -10.06
CA LYS A 117 10.33 14.92 -8.94
C LYS A 117 11.31 13.80 -9.16
N THR A 118 12.14 13.55 -8.16
CA THR A 118 12.97 12.36 -8.12
C THR A 118 12.13 11.17 -7.70
N ILE A 119 12.12 10.13 -8.52
CA ILE A 119 11.43 8.88 -8.24
C ILE A 119 12.43 7.71 -8.29
N LYS A 120 12.21 6.71 -7.43
CA LYS A 120 12.96 5.46 -7.45
C LYS A 120 12.40 4.57 -8.56
N LYS A 121 13.20 4.30 -9.59
CA LYS A 121 12.86 3.40 -10.68
C LYS A 121 13.48 2.03 -10.40
N ASP A 122 12.65 1.01 -10.27
CA ASP A 122 13.12 -0.36 -10.03
C ASP A 122 13.94 -0.87 -11.20
N LYS A 123 15.13 -1.43 -10.94
CA LYS A 123 15.89 -2.24 -11.92
C LYS A 123 15.17 -3.56 -12.21
N PRO A 124 15.50 -4.28 -13.29
CA PRO A 124 14.76 -5.46 -13.73
C PRO A 124 14.58 -6.54 -12.65
N SER A 125 15.60 -6.81 -11.81
CA SER A 125 15.51 -7.81 -10.75
C SER A 125 14.60 -7.36 -9.59
N ARG A 126 14.70 -6.10 -9.17
CA ARG A 126 13.79 -5.52 -8.15
C ARG A 126 12.34 -5.50 -8.66
N LEU A 127 12.13 -5.15 -9.93
CA LEU A 127 10.81 -5.20 -10.55
C LEU A 127 10.24 -6.63 -10.58
N HIS A 128 11.10 -7.64 -10.86
CA HIS A 128 10.71 -9.05 -10.78
C HIS A 128 10.29 -9.44 -9.35
N ALA A 129 11.09 -9.09 -8.34
CA ALA A 129 10.77 -9.32 -6.94
C ALA A 129 9.44 -8.67 -6.55
N ARG A 130 9.21 -7.39 -6.92
CA ARG A 130 7.93 -6.69 -6.73
C ARG A 130 6.75 -7.47 -7.30
N ARG A 131 6.87 -7.96 -8.54
CA ARG A 131 5.83 -8.77 -9.19
C ARG A 131 5.57 -10.09 -8.47
N GLN A 132 6.59 -10.74 -7.93
CA GLN A 132 6.44 -11.98 -7.14
C GLN A 132 5.71 -11.71 -5.81
N MET A 133 6.06 -10.62 -5.11
CA MET A 133 5.40 -10.22 -3.85
C MET A 133 3.91 -9.90 -4.07
N LEU A 134 3.56 -9.20 -5.16
CA LEU A 134 2.16 -8.89 -5.50
C LEU A 134 1.28 -10.12 -5.75
N LYS A 135 1.86 -11.29 -6.07
CA LYS A 135 1.09 -12.54 -6.15
C LYS A 135 0.53 -12.99 -4.80
N TYR A 136 1.17 -12.60 -3.70
CA TYR A 136 0.79 -13.00 -2.34
C TYR A 136 0.13 -11.87 -1.56
N LEU A 137 0.52 -10.62 -1.76
CA LEU A 137 0.00 -9.49 -1.00
C LEU A 137 -1.35 -9.01 -1.54
N TYR A 138 -2.22 -8.63 -0.62
CA TYR A 138 -3.45 -7.90 -0.93
C TYR A 138 -3.23 -6.39 -0.74
N PRO A 139 -3.95 -5.54 -1.50
CA PRO A 139 -3.98 -4.11 -1.24
C PRO A 139 -4.62 -3.85 0.14
N VAL A 140 -4.01 -3.00 0.92
CA VAL A 140 -4.50 -2.58 2.24
C VAL A 140 -4.98 -1.13 2.13
N LYS A 141 -6.16 -0.86 2.70
CA LYS A 141 -6.74 0.47 2.74
C LYS A 141 -6.90 0.90 4.19
N GLU A 142 -6.31 2.03 4.53
CA GLU A 142 -6.47 2.66 5.82
C GLU A 142 -7.65 3.62 5.77
N ALA A 143 -8.55 3.50 6.75
CA ALA A 143 -9.64 4.45 6.90
C ALA A 143 -9.07 5.80 7.38
N ALA A 144 -9.62 6.90 6.88
CA ALA A 144 -9.27 8.22 7.38
C ALA A 144 -9.66 8.36 8.86
N ALA A 145 -8.82 9.04 9.64
CA ALA A 145 -9.00 9.22 11.08
C ALA A 145 -10.35 9.86 11.47
N GLU A 146 -10.97 10.63 10.58
CA GLU A 146 -12.21 11.36 10.82
C GLU A 146 -13.45 10.76 10.11
N GLY A 147 -13.40 9.52 9.67
CA GLY A 147 -14.56 8.85 9.05
C GLY A 147 -15.00 9.38 7.67
N LYS A 148 -14.25 10.29 7.07
CA LYS A 148 -14.53 10.81 5.72
C LYS A 148 -14.19 9.75 4.68
N LYS A 149 -15.21 9.16 4.06
CA LYS A 149 -15.05 8.11 3.00
C LYS A 149 -14.14 8.51 1.83
N LYS A 150 -13.87 9.80 1.63
CA LYS A 150 -13.02 10.31 0.53
C LYS A 150 -11.52 10.25 0.81
N ASP A 151 -11.10 10.08 2.05
CA ASP A 151 -9.70 10.15 2.46
C ASP A 151 -9.10 8.77 2.80
N VAL A 152 -9.65 7.72 2.19
CA VAL A 152 -9.10 6.36 2.31
C VAL A 152 -7.74 6.31 1.61
N LYS A 153 -6.68 6.06 2.38
CA LYS A 153 -5.31 5.92 1.87
C LYS A 153 -5.05 4.46 1.51
N GLU A 154 -4.62 4.21 0.30
CA GLU A 154 -4.13 2.91 -0.12
C GLU A 154 -2.66 2.75 0.26
N VAL A 155 -2.33 1.65 0.96
CA VAL A 155 -0.98 1.34 1.40
C VAL A 155 -0.33 0.39 0.42
N ASP A 156 0.78 0.81 -0.21
CA ASP A 156 1.61 -0.08 -1.01
C ASP A 156 2.42 -1.00 -0.10
N MET A 157 1.94 -2.24 0.07
CA MET A 157 2.59 -3.25 0.91
C MET A 157 3.97 -3.66 0.41
N VAL A 158 4.24 -3.53 -0.89
CA VAL A 158 5.56 -3.85 -1.46
C VAL A 158 6.54 -2.71 -1.19
N ALA A 159 6.10 -1.46 -1.31
CA ALA A 159 6.91 -0.31 -0.89
C ALA A 159 7.24 -0.40 0.61
N LYS A 160 6.27 -0.74 1.46
CA LYS A 160 6.50 -0.98 2.89
C LYS A 160 7.54 -2.07 3.16
N LEU A 161 7.53 -3.16 2.37
CA LEU A 161 8.54 -4.22 2.48
C LEU A 161 9.94 -3.73 2.14
N PHE A 162 10.11 -2.96 1.06
CA PHE A 162 11.42 -2.47 0.62
C PHE A 162 11.94 -1.31 1.48
N ASP A 163 11.07 -0.37 1.87
CA ASP A 163 11.49 0.88 2.48
C ASP A 163 11.46 0.84 4.03
N GLU A 164 10.59 0.02 4.64
CA GLU A 164 10.45 -0.04 6.11
C GLU A 164 10.94 -1.36 6.72
N ILE A 165 10.63 -2.50 6.10
CA ILE A 165 10.90 -3.82 6.68
C ILE A 165 12.30 -4.29 6.29
N ALA A 166 12.67 -4.25 5.01
CA ALA A 166 13.96 -4.76 4.55
C ALA A 166 15.17 -4.09 5.24
N PRO A 167 15.21 -2.77 5.45
CA PRO A 167 16.35 -2.14 6.13
C PRO A 167 16.56 -2.62 7.56
N LYS A 168 15.49 -3.02 8.28
CA LYS A 168 15.60 -3.56 9.65
C LYS A 168 16.30 -4.92 9.71
N TYR A 169 16.31 -5.63 8.58
CA TYR A 169 16.87 -6.98 8.48
C TYR A 169 18.07 -7.07 7.53
N ALA A 170 18.69 -5.94 7.19
CA ALA A 170 19.83 -5.90 6.27
C ALA A 170 20.97 -6.84 6.67
N ASP A 171 21.29 -6.87 7.97
CA ASP A 171 22.38 -7.66 8.55
C ASP A 171 21.96 -9.10 8.92
N ARG A 172 20.69 -9.45 8.72
CA ARG A 172 20.15 -10.74 9.16
C ARG A 172 19.90 -11.70 8.01
N GLN A 173 20.43 -12.92 8.13
CA GLN A 173 20.34 -13.96 7.11
C GLN A 173 19.30 -15.04 7.46
N GLY A 174 18.02 -14.63 7.65
CA GLY A 174 16.93 -15.56 7.95
C GLY A 174 16.40 -15.47 9.36
N GLY A 175 15.37 -16.28 9.68
CA GLY A 175 14.69 -16.25 10.98
C GLY A 175 14.04 -14.91 11.28
N TYR A 176 13.46 -14.26 10.29
CA TYR A 176 12.81 -12.95 10.41
C TYR A 176 11.53 -12.99 11.24
N THR A 177 11.01 -14.20 11.52
CA THR A 177 9.77 -14.39 12.25
C THR A 177 9.96 -15.30 13.46
N ARG A 178 9.19 -15.04 14.53
CA ARG A 178 9.14 -15.84 15.75
C ARG A 178 7.73 -16.34 15.99
N ILE A 179 7.61 -17.59 16.43
CA ILE A 179 6.34 -18.21 16.86
C ILE A 179 6.36 -18.35 18.37
N ILE A 180 5.43 -17.67 19.04
CA ILE A 180 5.26 -17.74 20.51
C ILE A 180 3.96 -18.53 20.78
N LYS A 181 4.06 -19.65 21.52
CA LYS A 181 2.90 -20.48 21.88
C LYS A 181 2.15 -19.83 23.04
N ILE A 182 0.82 -19.68 22.88
CA ILE A 182 -0.06 -19.15 23.93
C ILE A 182 -0.67 -20.31 24.73
N GLY A 183 -1.18 -21.32 24.02
CA GLY A 183 -1.87 -22.48 24.64
C GLY A 183 -3.03 -22.98 23.78
N PRO A 184 -3.74 -24.02 24.26
CA PRO A 184 -4.90 -24.55 23.59
C PRO A 184 -6.09 -23.59 23.68
N ARG A 185 -6.80 -23.40 22.58
CA ARG A 185 -8.03 -22.60 22.52
C ARG A 185 -9.18 -23.32 23.23
N LYS A 186 -9.96 -22.58 24.02
CA LYS A 186 -11.02 -23.17 24.87
C LYS A 186 -12.09 -23.95 24.09
N GLY A 187 -12.39 -23.56 22.84
CA GLY A 187 -13.50 -24.16 22.07
C GLY A 187 -13.16 -25.50 21.41
N ASP A 188 -11.95 -25.63 20.86
CA ASP A 188 -11.55 -26.78 20.03
C ASP A 188 -10.14 -27.31 20.33
N ALA A 189 -9.57 -26.89 21.45
CA ALA A 189 -8.22 -27.26 21.88
C ALA A 189 -7.10 -27.03 20.82
N ALA A 190 -7.37 -26.26 19.75
CA ALA A 190 -6.37 -25.93 18.76
C ALA A 190 -5.27 -25.06 19.39
N MET A 191 -3.99 -25.41 19.18
CA MET A 191 -2.86 -24.64 19.69
C MET A 191 -2.83 -23.23 19.07
N GLU A 192 -3.04 -22.20 19.87
CA GLU A 192 -2.92 -20.81 19.48
C GLU A 192 -1.50 -20.31 19.66
N VAL A 193 -1.06 -19.48 18.72
CA VAL A 193 0.27 -18.88 18.72
C VAL A 193 0.21 -17.43 18.24
N VAL A 194 1.15 -16.63 18.70
CA VAL A 194 1.50 -15.35 18.11
C VAL A 194 2.65 -15.58 17.15
N LEU A 195 2.46 -15.17 15.90
CA LEU A 195 3.53 -15.07 14.90
C LEU A 195 3.89 -13.59 14.79
N GLU A 196 5.15 -13.26 15.03
CA GLU A 196 5.64 -11.88 14.98
C GLU A 196 6.91 -11.74 14.16
N LEU A 197 7.17 -10.53 13.69
CA LEU A 197 8.43 -10.11 13.10
C LEU A 197 9.40 -9.79 14.25
N VAL A 198 10.65 -10.22 14.12
CA VAL A 198 11.68 -10.11 15.22
C VAL A 198 12.41 -8.81 15.14
#